data_bed33c308fbfb22e5f7dec2707f2ec35
#
_entry.id   bed33c308fbfb22e5f7dec2707f2ec35
#
_cell.length_a   1.000
_cell.length_b   1.000
_cell.length_c   1.000
_cell.angle_alpha   90.00
_cell.angle_beta   90.00
_cell.angle_gamma   90.00
#
_symmetry.space_group_name_H-M   'P 1'
#
loop_
_entity.id
_entity.type
_entity.pdbx_description
1 polymer ?
#
loop_
_entity_poly.entity_id
_entity_poly.type
_entity_poly.pdbx_seq_one_letter_code
_entity_poly.pdbx_strand_id
1 'polypeptide(L)'
;MFTRTDGSYVFARWGRPICPVVFGVQEETLVIMKSAIEAVCIAAGHRTDELDPELGSNLMMFFFSDWEELRAVPDLDQMIPQLDNVVDRLVAAQANQYRAFRFDDQGAIQACFVFLRVDEALQQLGADSLALSQAVQAMFLWSQEAFKNRSPLVVLDNGTTVMRPEIAALLRAGYDPVMPARANDASHTLRLAARIEVAQ
;
A
#
# COMPACT_ATOMS: atom_id res chain seq x y z
N MET A 1 -9.75 -10.72 1.09
CA MET A 1 -8.75 -9.64 1.15
C MET A 1 -7.30 -10.16 1.12
N PHE A 2 -7.01 -11.33 1.73
CA PHE A 2 -5.65 -11.88 1.85
C PHE A 2 -5.49 -13.27 1.19
N THR A 3 -6.54 -13.81 0.59
CA THR A 3 -6.50 -15.06 -0.18
C THR A 3 -6.15 -14.73 -1.63
N ARG A 4 -5.12 -15.36 -2.17
CA ARG A 4 -4.65 -15.20 -3.54
C ARG A 4 -5.49 -16.02 -4.51
N THR A 5 -5.29 -15.80 -5.82
CA THR A 5 -5.99 -16.53 -6.89
C THR A 5 -5.70 -18.03 -6.89
N ASP A 6 -4.55 -18.46 -6.39
CA ASP A 6 -4.17 -19.87 -6.21
C ASP A 6 -4.75 -20.52 -4.94
N GLY A 7 -5.56 -19.78 -4.19
CA GLY A 7 -6.17 -20.23 -2.93
C GLY A 7 -5.26 -20.09 -1.71
N SER A 8 -4.00 -19.71 -1.85
CA SER A 8 -3.10 -19.51 -0.71
C SER A 8 -3.51 -18.28 0.10
N TYR A 9 -3.40 -18.37 1.42
CA TYR A 9 -3.60 -17.24 2.33
C TYR A 9 -2.25 -16.63 2.69
N VAL A 10 -2.14 -15.32 2.52
CA VAL A 10 -0.93 -14.59 2.88
C VAL A 10 -1.30 -13.23 3.45
N PHE A 11 -1.00 -13.03 4.73
CA PHE A 11 -1.10 -11.74 5.42
C PHE A 11 0.30 -11.26 5.80
N ALA A 12 0.57 -9.98 5.59
CA ALA A 12 1.71 -9.29 6.17
C ALA A 12 1.35 -7.83 6.43
N ARG A 13 1.88 -7.27 7.53
CA ARG A 13 1.83 -5.87 7.89
C ARG A 13 3.23 -5.33 8.20
N TRP A 14 3.37 -4.03 8.31
CA TRP A 14 4.61 -3.41 8.70
C TRP A 14 5.04 -3.84 10.11
N GLY A 15 6.33 -4.16 10.23
CA GLY A 15 6.99 -4.49 11.49
C GLY A 15 7.69 -3.29 12.14
N ARG A 16 7.78 -2.15 11.43
CA ARG A 16 8.50 -0.93 11.81
C ARG A 16 7.73 0.31 11.38
N PRO A 17 8.05 1.50 11.89
CA PRO A 17 7.44 2.76 11.44
C PRO A 17 7.59 2.95 9.93
N ILE A 18 6.60 3.60 9.31
CA ILE A 18 6.63 3.91 7.88
C ILE A 18 7.31 5.26 7.69
N CYS A 19 8.39 5.28 6.87
CA CYS A 19 9.18 6.46 6.53
C CYS A 19 8.98 6.76 5.03
N PRO A 20 7.98 7.61 4.65
CA PRO A 20 7.60 7.81 3.27
C PRO A 20 8.48 8.82 2.54
N VAL A 21 8.80 8.50 1.28
CA VAL A 21 9.34 9.42 0.29
C VAL A 21 8.54 9.30 -1.01
N VAL A 22 8.28 10.42 -1.66
CA VAL A 22 7.49 10.49 -2.89
C VAL A 22 8.28 11.24 -3.96
N PHE A 23 8.34 10.67 -5.16
CA PHE A 23 9.08 11.21 -6.30
C PHE A 23 8.13 11.45 -7.48
N GLY A 24 8.48 12.44 -8.32
CA GLY A 24 7.73 12.72 -9.56
C GLY A 24 6.45 13.51 -9.38
N VAL A 25 6.27 14.22 -8.26
CA VAL A 25 5.10 15.06 -7.98
C VAL A 25 5.51 16.47 -7.58
N GLN A 26 4.57 17.42 -7.69
CA GLN A 26 4.71 18.77 -7.18
C GLN A 26 4.59 18.80 -5.65
N GLU A 27 5.06 19.86 -5.01
CA GLU A 27 5.13 20.01 -3.56
C GLU A 27 3.74 19.89 -2.90
N GLU A 28 2.71 20.44 -3.50
CA GLU A 28 1.33 20.34 -3.00
C GLU A 28 0.86 18.88 -2.94
N THR A 29 1.14 18.10 -3.99
CA THR A 29 0.80 16.67 -4.03
C THR A 29 1.64 15.87 -3.04
N LEU A 30 2.92 16.24 -2.85
CA LEU A 30 3.79 15.61 -1.85
C LEU A 30 3.20 15.76 -0.43
N VAL A 31 2.74 16.96 -0.07
CA VAL A 31 2.09 17.22 1.23
C VAL A 31 0.84 16.37 1.39
N ILE A 32 -0.02 16.32 0.38
CA ILE A 32 -1.26 15.51 0.39
C ILE A 32 -0.92 14.03 0.59
N MET A 33 0.06 13.50 -0.15
CA MET A 33 0.48 12.10 -0.04
C MET A 33 0.98 11.75 1.36
N LYS A 34 1.87 12.56 1.93
CA LYS A 34 2.40 12.35 3.28
C LYS A 34 1.31 12.43 4.35
N SER A 35 0.43 13.42 4.26
CA SER A 35 -0.70 13.58 5.18
C SER A 35 -1.66 12.40 5.13
N ALA A 36 -1.95 11.86 3.95
CA ALA A 36 -2.79 10.68 3.80
C ALA A 36 -2.15 9.42 4.42
N ILE A 37 -0.84 9.22 4.22
CA ILE A 37 -0.09 8.10 4.82
C ILE A 37 -0.15 8.20 6.35
N GLU A 38 0.13 9.37 6.92
CA GLU A 38 0.07 9.61 8.36
C GLU A 38 -1.33 9.35 8.92
N ALA A 39 -2.37 9.89 8.27
CA ALA A 39 -3.76 9.70 8.69
C ALA A 39 -4.17 8.21 8.70
N VAL A 40 -3.78 7.44 7.68
CA VAL A 40 -4.06 6.00 7.62
C VAL A 40 -3.26 5.23 8.68
N CYS A 41 -2.01 5.59 8.92
CA CYS A 41 -1.21 5.00 10.00
C CYS A 41 -1.85 5.24 11.36
N ILE A 42 -2.27 6.47 11.66
CA ILE A 42 -2.97 6.82 12.91
C ILE A 42 -4.26 6.00 13.03
N ALA A 43 -5.07 5.92 11.97
CA ALA A 43 -6.32 5.15 11.96
C ALA A 43 -6.09 3.65 12.19
N ALA A 44 -4.94 3.12 11.80
CA ALA A 44 -4.53 1.74 12.01
C ALA A 44 -3.92 1.49 13.41
N GLY A 45 -3.61 2.53 14.18
CA GLY A 45 -2.81 2.42 15.41
C GLY A 45 -1.32 2.14 15.13
N HIS A 46 -0.86 2.53 13.94
CA HIS A 46 0.54 2.46 13.52
C HIS A 46 1.15 3.87 13.49
N ARG A 47 2.45 3.97 13.25
CA ARG A 47 3.13 5.28 13.25
C ARG A 47 3.97 5.47 11.98
N THR A 48 4.16 6.72 11.62
CA THR A 48 5.16 7.17 10.67
C THR A 48 6.39 7.70 11.40
N ASP A 49 7.52 7.77 10.70
CA ASP A 49 8.73 8.43 11.16
C ASP A 49 9.38 9.16 9.99
N GLU A 50 10.32 10.06 10.26
CA GLU A 50 11.05 10.79 9.21
C GLU A 50 12.11 9.93 8.54
N LEU A 51 12.76 9.05 9.33
CA LEU A 51 13.88 8.23 8.87
C LEU A 51 13.87 6.85 9.53
N ASP A 52 14.00 5.82 8.72
CA ASP A 52 14.31 4.45 9.19
C ASP A 52 15.82 4.34 9.43
N PRO A 53 16.29 3.86 10.61
CA PRO A 53 17.71 3.80 10.94
C PRO A 53 18.55 2.93 9.99
N GLU A 54 17.94 1.93 9.34
CA GLU A 54 18.62 0.98 8.45
C GLU A 54 18.44 1.34 6.97
N LEU A 55 17.25 1.80 6.60
CA LEU A 55 16.85 1.94 5.20
C LEU A 55 16.73 3.40 4.74
N GLY A 56 16.79 4.36 5.67
CA GLY A 56 16.47 5.75 5.38
C GLY A 56 14.96 5.92 5.15
N SER A 57 14.49 5.84 3.92
CA SER A 57 13.07 5.74 3.58
C SER A 57 12.70 4.30 3.24
N ASN A 58 11.55 3.83 3.74
CA ASN A 58 11.10 2.46 3.54
C ASN A 58 9.77 2.34 2.78
N LEU A 59 9.02 3.43 2.63
CA LEU A 59 7.89 3.53 1.69
C LEU A 59 8.26 4.52 0.59
N MET A 60 8.61 4.01 -0.58
CA MET A 60 9.03 4.81 -1.73
C MET A 60 7.93 4.80 -2.79
N MET A 61 7.44 5.98 -3.16
CA MET A 61 6.37 6.14 -4.15
C MET A 61 6.90 6.94 -5.35
N PHE A 62 6.74 6.38 -6.53
CA PHE A 62 7.24 6.94 -7.78
C PHE A 62 6.09 7.19 -8.74
N PHE A 63 6.03 8.39 -9.27
CA PHE A 63 5.07 8.80 -10.30
C PHE A 63 5.78 8.97 -11.63
N PHE A 64 5.25 8.32 -12.67
CA PHE A 64 5.80 8.30 -14.02
C PHE A 64 4.70 8.60 -15.04
N SER A 65 5.10 9.04 -16.21
CA SER A 65 4.22 9.17 -17.36
C SER A 65 4.18 7.87 -18.19
N ASP A 66 5.31 7.14 -18.21
CA ASP A 66 5.45 5.89 -18.95
C ASP A 66 6.23 4.85 -18.13
N TRP A 67 5.86 3.56 -18.26
CA TRP A 67 6.57 2.45 -17.60
C TRP A 67 8.02 2.31 -18.04
N GLU A 68 8.35 2.72 -19.27
CA GLU A 68 9.72 2.68 -19.78
C GLU A 68 10.69 3.57 -18.98
N GLU A 69 10.19 4.62 -18.31
CA GLU A 69 11.01 5.47 -17.45
C GLU A 69 11.62 4.69 -16.27
N LEU A 70 11.00 3.57 -15.84
CA LEU A 70 11.54 2.72 -14.77
C LEU A 70 12.92 2.15 -15.13
N ARG A 71 13.17 1.85 -16.41
CA ARG A 71 14.44 1.31 -16.89
C ARG A 71 15.60 2.32 -16.76
N ALA A 72 15.26 3.62 -16.73
CA ALA A 72 16.22 4.69 -16.61
C ALA A 72 16.51 5.10 -15.14
N VAL A 73 15.77 4.55 -14.16
CA VAL A 73 16.02 4.86 -12.74
C VAL A 73 17.28 4.14 -12.28
N PRO A 74 18.32 4.86 -11.82
CA PRO A 74 19.56 4.25 -11.37
C PRO A 74 19.33 3.22 -10.25
N ASP A 75 20.03 2.09 -10.34
CA ASP A 75 20.03 1.00 -9.33
C ASP A 75 18.65 0.37 -9.02
N LEU A 76 17.59 0.72 -9.76
CA LEU A 76 16.26 0.15 -9.51
C LEU A 76 16.22 -1.35 -9.82
N ASP A 77 17.00 -1.82 -10.76
CA ASP A 77 17.16 -3.24 -11.12
C ASP A 77 17.75 -4.08 -9.96
N GLN A 78 18.59 -3.47 -9.10
CA GLN A 78 19.08 -4.11 -7.89
C GLN A 78 17.99 -4.23 -6.82
N MET A 79 17.08 -3.26 -6.77
CA MET A 79 15.95 -3.25 -5.84
C MET A 79 14.77 -4.08 -6.34
N ILE A 80 14.52 -4.11 -7.65
CA ILE A 80 13.42 -4.85 -8.28
C ILE A 80 13.99 -5.95 -9.18
N PRO A 81 14.05 -7.20 -8.71
CA PRO A 81 14.56 -8.31 -9.53
C PRO A 81 13.80 -8.45 -10.85
N GLN A 82 14.53 -8.67 -11.94
CA GLN A 82 13.97 -8.82 -13.28
C GLN A 82 13.13 -7.61 -13.72
N LEU A 83 13.60 -6.39 -13.44
CA LEU A 83 12.90 -5.14 -13.73
C LEU A 83 12.35 -5.10 -15.16
N ASP A 84 13.14 -5.50 -16.16
CA ASP A 84 12.70 -5.53 -17.56
C ASP A 84 11.46 -6.39 -17.78
N ASN A 85 11.43 -7.61 -17.22
CA ASN A 85 10.27 -8.48 -17.30
C ASN A 85 9.05 -7.92 -16.56
N VAL A 86 9.28 -7.16 -15.47
CA VAL A 86 8.21 -6.47 -14.74
C VAL A 86 7.62 -5.38 -15.62
N VAL A 87 8.44 -4.53 -16.22
CA VAL A 87 8.02 -3.45 -17.12
C VAL A 87 7.23 -4.00 -18.31
N ASP A 88 7.75 -5.02 -19.00
CA ASP A 88 7.06 -5.65 -20.14
C ASP A 88 5.66 -6.15 -19.77
N ARG A 89 5.51 -6.77 -18.60
CA ARG A 89 4.20 -7.23 -18.11
C ARG A 89 3.26 -6.09 -17.74
N LEU A 90 3.77 -5.01 -17.17
CA LEU A 90 2.98 -3.82 -16.83
C LEU A 90 2.44 -3.13 -18.08
N VAL A 91 3.28 -3.01 -19.12
CA VAL A 91 2.90 -2.47 -20.43
C VAL A 91 1.85 -3.37 -21.08
N ALA A 92 2.09 -4.67 -21.15
CA ALA A 92 1.17 -5.63 -21.76
C ALA A 92 -0.20 -5.69 -21.04
N ALA A 93 -0.20 -5.54 -19.72
CA ALA A 93 -1.42 -5.50 -18.91
C ALA A 93 -2.12 -4.14 -18.90
N GLN A 94 -1.55 -3.12 -19.56
CA GLN A 94 -2.00 -1.73 -19.45
C GLN A 94 -2.19 -1.27 -17.98
N ALA A 95 -1.36 -1.79 -17.08
CA ALA A 95 -1.43 -1.45 -15.67
C ALA A 95 -1.10 0.03 -15.46
N ASN A 96 -1.69 0.64 -14.44
CA ASN A 96 -1.35 2.01 -14.02
C ASN A 96 -0.73 2.06 -12.62
N GLN A 97 -0.59 0.91 -11.95
CA GLN A 97 0.06 0.82 -10.65
C GLN A 97 0.72 -0.54 -10.43
N TYR A 98 1.84 -0.52 -9.71
CA TYR A 98 2.56 -1.72 -9.30
C TYR A 98 3.13 -1.52 -7.90
N ARG A 99 3.15 -2.58 -7.07
CA ARG A 99 3.76 -2.57 -5.74
C ARG A 99 4.69 -3.74 -5.57
N ALA A 100 5.88 -3.46 -5.05
CA ALA A 100 6.85 -4.46 -4.65
C ALA A 100 7.12 -4.32 -3.15
N PHE A 101 6.95 -5.41 -2.41
CA PHE A 101 7.22 -5.45 -0.97
C PHE A 101 8.52 -6.17 -0.68
N ARG A 102 9.21 -5.73 0.37
CA ARG A 102 10.32 -6.43 1.01
C ARG A 102 9.92 -6.78 2.42
N PHE A 103 10.40 -7.93 2.86
CA PHE A 103 10.05 -8.48 4.16
C PHE A 103 11.33 -8.70 4.97
N ASP A 104 11.21 -8.53 6.29
CA ASP A 104 12.24 -8.91 7.23
C ASP A 104 12.28 -10.44 7.43
N ASP A 105 13.22 -10.91 8.26
CA ASP A 105 13.40 -12.34 8.55
C ASP A 105 12.19 -12.99 9.24
N GLN A 106 11.29 -12.20 9.84
CA GLN A 106 10.04 -12.65 10.45
C GLN A 106 8.85 -12.57 9.47
N GLY A 107 9.08 -12.05 8.26
CA GLY A 107 8.10 -11.89 7.20
C GLY A 107 7.18 -10.68 7.37
N ALA A 108 7.47 -9.76 8.29
CA ALA A 108 6.81 -8.45 8.35
C ALA A 108 7.26 -7.57 7.18
N ILE A 109 6.41 -6.63 6.75
CA ILE A 109 6.79 -5.67 5.73
C ILE A 109 7.91 -4.79 6.27
N GLN A 110 9.03 -4.76 5.56
CA GLN A 110 10.21 -3.95 5.86
C GLN A 110 10.31 -2.74 4.93
N ALA A 111 9.95 -2.91 3.65
CA ALA A 111 9.89 -1.84 2.68
C ALA A 111 8.81 -2.09 1.63
N CYS A 112 8.31 -1.00 1.03
CA CYS A 112 7.35 -1.04 -0.06
C CYS A 112 7.74 0.00 -1.12
N PHE A 113 7.81 -0.45 -2.37
CA PHE A 113 7.97 0.37 -3.56
C PHE A 113 6.63 0.46 -4.28
N VAL A 114 6.13 1.65 -4.47
CA VAL A 114 4.87 1.93 -5.17
C VAL A 114 5.20 2.68 -6.45
N PHE A 115 4.80 2.14 -7.58
CA PHE A 115 4.99 2.74 -8.90
C PHE A 115 3.62 3.07 -9.49
N LEU A 116 3.44 4.31 -9.92
CA LEU A 116 2.20 4.85 -10.45
C LEU A 116 2.45 5.49 -11.81
N ARG A 117 1.87 4.90 -12.85
CA ARG A 117 1.84 5.52 -14.17
C ARG A 117 0.63 6.43 -14.25
N VAL A 118 0.87 7.72 -14.36
CA VAL A 118 -0.17 8.75 -14.40
C VAL A 118 -0.85 8.76 -15.76
N ASP A 119 -1.90 7.94 -15.89
CA ASP A 119 -2.79 7.90 -17.03
C ASP A 119 -4.04 8.78 -16.80
N GLU A 120 -4.92 8.87 -17.82
CA GLU A 120 -6.16 9.65 -17.73
C GLU A 120 -7.04 9.22 -16.54
N ALA A 121 -7.07 7.92 -16.22
CA ALA A 121 -7.88 7.41 -15.12
C ALA A 121 -7.36 7.89 -13.76
N LEU A 122 -6.04 7.89 -13.55
CA LEU A 122 -5.43 8.43 -12.33
C LEU A 122 -5.52 9.96 -12.26
N GLN A 123 -5.42 10.66 -13.40
CA GLN A 123 -5.57 12.12 -13.44
C GLN A 123 -6.99 12.58 -13.07
N GLN A 124 -8.02 11.79 -13.37
CA GLN A 124 -9.41 12.07 -12.99
C GLN A 124 -9.69 11.84 -11.51
N LEU A 125 -8.83 11.09 -10.80
CA LEU A 125 -8.91 10.98 -9.36
C LEU A 125 -8.35 12.27 -8.74
N GLY A 126 -9.09 12.89 -7.84
CA GLY A 126 -8.53 13.98 -7.02
C GLY A 126 -7.30 13.50 -6.24
N ALA A 127 -6.32 14.39 -6.05
CA ALA A 127 -5.07 14.06 -5.35
C ALA A 127 -5.31 13.42 -3.96
N ASP A 128 -6.29 13.93 -3.22
CA ASP A 128 -6.69 13.38 -1.90
C ASP A 128 -7.17 11.93 -2.00
N SER A 129 -8.03 11.64 -3.00
CA SER A 129 -8.57 10.28 -3.20
C SER A 129 -7.47 9.31 -3.62
N LEU A 130 -6.57 9.74 -4.52
CA LEU A 130 -5.42 8.95 -4.93
C LEU A 130 -4.50 8.68 -3.74
N ALA A 131 -4.12 9.72 -2.99
CA ALA A 131 -3.24 9.62 -1.84
C ALA A 131 -3.81 8.67 -0.78
N LEU A 132 -5.08 8.82 -0.42
CA LEU A 132 -5.75 7.96 0.56
C LEU A 132 -5.81 6.51 0.08
N SER A 133 -6.12 6.29 -1.21
CA SER A 133 -6.14 4.94 -1.81
C SER A 133 -4.76 4.27 -1.74
N GLN A 134 -3.70 4.99 -2.11
CA GLN A 134 -2.34 4.47 -2.08
C GLN A 134 -1.88 4.19 -0.65
N ALA A 135 -2.17 5.09 0.30
CA ALA A 135 -1.86 4.92 1.70
C ALA A 135 -2.50 3.64 2.27
N VAL A 136 -3.81 3.42 2.06
CA VAL A 136 -4.50 2.19 2.50
C VAL A 136 -3.87 0.96 1.87
N GLN A 137 -3.57 1.00 0.57
CA GLN A 137 -3.03 -0.16 -0.15
C GLN A 137 -1.58 -0.48 0.23
N ALA A 138 -0.84 0.46 0.81
CA ALA A 138 0.51 0.22 1.33
C ALA A 138 0.53 -0.42 2.72
N MET A 139 -0.59 -0.42 3.47
CA MET A 139 -0.61 -0.88 4.87
C MET A 139 -0.42 -2.38 5.04
N PHE A 140 -0.90 -3.19 4.10
CA PHE A 140 -0.83 -4.65 4.15
C PHE A 140 -0.36 -5.23 2.81
N LEU A 141 0.09 -6.47 2.86
CA LEU A 141 0.22 -7.30 1.66
C LEU A 141 -1.18 -7.81 1.26
N TRP A 142 -1.94 -6.95 0.60
CA TRP A 142 -3.25 -7.30 0.07
C TRP A 142 -3.15 -8.34 -1.04
N SER A 143 -4.17 -9.15 -1.21
CA SER A 143 -4.27 -10.01 -2.39
C SER A 143 -4.55 -9.17 -3.65
N GLN A 144 -4.23 -9.70 -4.82
CA GLN A 144 -4.51 -9.05 -6.10
C GLN A 144 -6.02 -8.82 -6.34
N GLU A 145 -6.87 -9.58 -5.65
CA GLU A 145 -8.33 -9.49 -5.76
C GLU A 145 -8.96 -8.53 -4.74
N ALA A 146 -8.17 -8.01 -3.78
CA ALA A 146 -8.71 -7.30 -2.63
C ALA A 146 -9.60 -6.09 -2.99
N PHE A 147 -9.20 -5.32 -4.00
CA PHE A 147 -9.88 -4.08 -4.40
C PHE A 147 -10.33 -4.08 -5.85
N LYS A 148 -10.36 -5.25 -6.50
CA LYS A 148 -10.71 -5.38 -7.93
C LYS A 148 -12.15 -4.95 -8.23
N ASN A 149 -13.08 -5.33 -7.35
CA ASN A 149 -14.51 -5.06 -7.55
C ASN A 149 -15.06 -4.00 -6.59
N ARG A 150 -14.29 -3.55 -5.61
CA ARG A 150 -14.74 -2.59 -4.62
C ARG A 150 -13.57 -1.77 -4.10
N SER A 151 -13.60 -0.47 -4.34
CA SER A 151 -12.61 0.47 -3.80
C SER A 151 -12.53 0.40 -2.28
N PRO A 152 -11.33 0.56 -1.67
CA PRO A 152 -11.19 0.72 -0.22
C PRO A 152 -11.81 2.03 0.29
N LEU A 153 -12.18 2.92 -0.62
CA LEU A 153 -12.72 4.23 -0.32
C LEU A 153 -14.20 4.33 -0.67
N VAL A 154 -14.88 5.32 -0.09
CA VAL A 154 -16.24 5.71 -0.42
C VAL A 154 -16.33 7.23 -0.47
N VAL A 155 -17.12 7.74 -1.41
CA VAL A 155 -17.46 9.17 -1.50
C VAL A 155 -18.75 9.39 -0.72
N LEU A 156 -18.73 10.32 0.23
CA LEU A 156 -19.88 10.74 1.02
C LEU A 156 -20.78 11.68 0.20
N ASP A 157 -22.01 11.92 0.66
CA ASP A 157 -22.98 12.80 -0.01
C ASP A 157 -22.50 14.25 -0.20
N ASN A 158 -21.57 14.69 0.67
CA ASN A 158 -20.93 16.00 0.58
C ASN A 158 -19.74 16.05 -0.40
N GLY A 159 -19.46 14.96 -1.11
CA GLY A 159 -18.33 14.84 -2.05
C GLY A 159 -16.98 14.47 -1.41
N THR A 160 -16.90 14.34 -0.08
CA THR A 160 -15.67 13.97 0.61
C THR A 160 -15.37 12.49 0.41
N THR A 161 -14.15 12.17 -0.01
CA THR A 161 -13.66 10.78 -0.08
C THR A 161 -13.09 10.35 1.26
N VAL A 162 -13.56 9.22 1.77
CA VAL A 162 -13.09 8.64 3.04
C VAL A 162 -12.80 7.16 2.90
N MET A 163 -11.97 6.63 3.80
CA MET A 163 -11.76 5.18 3.91
C MET A 163 -13.06 4.51 4.38
N ARG A 164 -13.41 3.39 3.77
CA ARG A 164 -14.59 2.60 4.20
C ARG A 164 -14.46 2.14 5.64
N PRO A 165 -15.53 2.18 6.44
CA PRO A 165 -15.51 1.77 7.85
C PRO A 165 -14.97 0.36 8.07
N GLU A 166 -15.33 -0.59 7.19
CA GLU A 166 -14.85 -1.97 7.26
C GLU A 166 -13.34 -2.10 6.98
N ILE A 167 -12.77 -1.22 6.15
CA ILE A 167 -11.33 -1.16 5.90
C ILE A 167 -10.61 -0.57 7.11
N ALA A 168 -11.16 0.52 7.69
CA ALA A 168 -10.62 1.10 8.91
C ALA A 168 -10.61 0.11 10.08
N ALA A 169 -11.70 -0.65 10.24
CA ALA A 169 -11.80 -1.70 11.25
C ALA A 169 -10.77 -2.82 11.01
N LEU A 170 -10.60 -3.24 9.75
CA LEU A 170 -9.61 -4.25 9.38
C LEU A 170 -8.18 -3.77 9.63
N LEU A 171 -7.87 -2.51 9.34
CA LEU A 171 -6.56 -1.92 9.65
C LEU A 171 -6.30 -1.97 11.15
N ARG A 172 -7.21 -1.46 11.98
CA ARG A 172 -7.07 -1.52 13.44
C ARG A 172 -6.89 -2.94 13.96
N ALA A 173 -7.70 -3.87 13.47
CA ALA A 173 -7.59 -5.28 13.86
C ALA A 173 -6.25 -5.90 13.47
N GLY A 174 -5.75 -5.62 12.26
CA GLY A 174 -4.48 -6.17 11.77
C GLY A 174 -3.25 -5.60 12.46
N TYR A 175 -3.34 -4.37 12.98
CA TYR A 175 -2.27 -3.72 13.76
C TYR A 175 -2.43 -3.88 15.28
N ASP A 176 -3.46 -4.59 15.76
CA ASP A 176 -3.57 -4.95 17.18
C ASP A 176 -2.28 -5.68 17.61
N PRO A 177 -1.66 -5.29 18.76
CA PRO A 177 -0.38 -5.85 19.21
C PRO A 177 -0.35 -7.37 19.38
N VAL A 178 -1.51 -8.01 19.62
CA VAL A 178 -1.61 -9.47 19.75
C VAL A 178 -1.67 -10.20 18.39
N MET A 179 -1.83 -9.46 17.30
CA MET A 179 -1.86 -10.04 15.97
C MET A 179 -0.44 -10.18 15.41
N PRO A 180 -0.13 -11.31 14.74
CA PRO A 180 1.17 -11.49 14.14
C PRO A 180 1.39 -10.51 12.99
N ALA A 181 2.65 -10.13 12.74
CA ALA A 181 2.99 -9.31 11.58
C ALA A 181 2.91 -10.10 10.27
N ARG A 182 2.98 -11.44 10.33
CA ARG A 182 2.86 -12.36 9.19
C ARG A 182 1.98 -13.55 9.54
N ALA A 183 1.15 -13.97 8.58
CA ALA A 183 0.39 -15.22 8.68
C ALA A 183 0.20 -15.86 7.29
N ASN A 184 0.31 -17.18 7.22
CA ASN A 184 0.11 -17.97 6.01
C ASN A 184 -1.05 -18.97 6.16
N ASP A 185 -1.73 -18.98 7.30
CA ASP A 185 -2.87 -19.85 7.59
C ASP A 185 -4.18 -19.05 7.58
N ALA A 186 -5.19 -19.54 6.88
CA ALA A 186 -6.48 -18.87 6.75
C ALA A 186 -7.23 -18.71 8.08
N SER A 187 -6.93 -19.51 9.12
CA SER A 187 -7.49 -19.34 10.47
C SER A 187 -7.19 -17.96 11.07
N HIS A 188 -6.15 -17.27 10.57
CA HIS A 188 -5.86 -15.88 10.91
C HIS A 188 -7.05 -14.96 10.64
N THR A 189 -7.90 -15.24 9.64
CA THR A 189 -9.11 -14.45 9.36
C THR A 189 -10.10 -14.46 10.50
N LEU A 190 -10.21 -15.58 11.25
CA LEU A 190 -11.08 -15.68 12.42
C LEU A 190 -10.58 -14.77 13.55
N ARG A 191 -9.26 -14.67 13.72
CA ARG A 191 -8.66 -13.77 14.70
C ARG A 191 -8.89 -12.30 14.31
N LEU A 192 -8.77 -11.95 13.02
CA LEU A 192 -9.09 -10.60 12.52
C LEU A 192 -10.58 -10.28 12.76
N ALA A 193 -11.49 -11.19 12.42
CA ALA A 193 -12.93 -11.00 12.62
C ALA A 193 -13.26 -10.74 14.10
N ALA A 194 -12.74 -11.57 15.01
CA ALA A 194 -12.92 -11.37 16.44
C ALA A 194 -12.42 -10.00 16.94
N ARG A 195 -11.33 -9.47 16.38
CA ARG A 195 -10.84 -8.14 16.73
C ARG A 195 -11.71 -7.01 16.17
N ILE A 196 -12.28 -7.18 15.00
CA ILE A 196 -13.21 -6.21 14.42
C ILE A 196 -14.49 -6.11 15.28
N GLU A 197 -15.02 -7.23 15.76
CA GLU A 197 -16.21 -7.26 16.63
C GLU A 197 -15.99 -6.60 17.99
N VAL A 198 -14.80 -6.76 18.59
CA VAL A 198 -14.46 -6.14 19.89
C VAL A 198 -14.26 -4.63 19.77
N ALA A 199 -13.90 -4.12 18.59
CA ALA A 199 -13.60 -2.70 18.36
C ALA A 199 -14.84 -1.86 17.95
N GLN A 200 -16.01 -2.47 17.83
CA GLN A 200 -17.32 -1.82 17.61
C GLN A 200 -18.01 -1.51 18.92
#